data_52448cf4a1fdd78401b9bf01a844e181
#
_entry.id   52448cf4a1fdd78401b9bf01a844e181
#
_cell.length_a   1.000
_cell.length_b   1.000
_cell.length_c   1.000
_cell.angle_alpha   90.00
_cell.angle_beta   90.00
_cell.angle_gamma   90.00
#
_symmetry.space_group_name_H-M   'P 1'
#
loop_
_entity.id
_entity.type
_entity.pdbx_description
1 polymer ?
#
loop_
_entity_poly.entity_id
_entity_poly.type
_entity_poly.pdbx_seq_one_letter_code
_entity_poly.pdbx_strand_id
1 'polypeptide(L)'
;MVMSHRKRFFMALDLKQPDMVPITDLGLDPPIIEAIIGEKLSGFSLIAGSEKSPWEASIKNRIAMCEACLKLGFDAIPVISDYSLCSKAYKPRFISKTRFIDEWGRILDSREETKTTWWVGGTVNTEEEMENYVPPDPEAEGMYEMVERVVKTMKNKDAAVMCQGHAGWHMAFQVRGGIDKLIIDMYRRPGLTRRFLEKIAETCRGLVKLMLDAGVEVAFITDDYADNRSPLMSLKQFREFEIPNIRSMVNLAEKHGVPVLKHTDGNIYPILDDMIEAGIRGIHPIEPGAMDLKDVKERYGSRICILGNVDCRRVLPFGTEEDVRRDVRRCIDAAAYGGGYILASSNSLHANCKVENVYTMVDEARKYGRYPLRRRSN
;
A
#
# COMPACT_ATOMS: atom_id res chain seq x y z
N MET A 1 -1.28 28.83 -15.20
CA MET A 1 -0.79 28.50 -13.83
C MET A 1 -0.53 27.00 -13.80
N VAL A 2 0.59 26.57 -13.24
CA VAL A 2 0.86 25.14 -13.01
C VAL A 2 -0.07 24.66 -11.90
N MET A 3 -0.71 23.53 -12.12
CA MET A 3 -1.60 22.92 -11.11
C MET A 3 -0.77 22.42 -9.93
N SER A 4 -1.28 22.54 -8.69
CA SER A 4 -0.64 21.97 -7.52
C SER A 4 -0.65 20.46 -7.55
N HIS A 5 0.34 19.81 -6.93
CA HIS A 5 0.48 18.35 -6.86
C HIS A 5 -0.78 17.71 -6.28
N ARG A 6 -1.21 18.21 -5.11
CA ARG A 6 -2.41 17.73 -4.43
C ARG A 6 -3.65 17.82 -5.33
N LYS A 7 -3.89 18.95 -5.99
CA LYS A 7 -5.04 19.13 -6.90
C LYS A 7 -4.99 18.17 -8.08
N ARG A 8 -3.81 17.98 -8.66
CA ARG A 8 -3.57 17.05 -9.79
C ARG A 8 -3.97 15.63 -9.42
N PHE A 9 -3.55 15.16 -8.25
CA PHE A 9 -3.88 13.83 -7.76
C PHE A 9 -5.40 13.63 -7.61
N PHE A 10 -6.09 14.54 -6.92
CA PHE A 10 -7.54 14.41 -6.72
C PHE A 10 -8.33 14.55 -8.02
N MET A 11 -7.89 15.39 -8.97
CA MET A 11 -8.53 15.44 -10.29
C MET A 11 -8.47 14.10 -11.02
N ALA A 12 -7.34 13.42 -10.99
CA ALA A 12 -7.24 12.08 -11.58
C ALA A 12 -8.06 11.05 -10.82
N LEU A 13 -8.10 11.13 -9.49
CA LEU A 13 -8.93 10.25 -8.66
C LEU A 13 -10.43 10.44 -8.93
N ASP A 14 -10.84 11.67 -9.26
CA ASP A 14 -12.21 12.01 -9.71
C ASP A 14 -12.47 11.66 -11.19
N LEU A 15 -11.64 10.85 -11.81
CA LEU A 15 -11.71 10.46 -13.22
C LEU A 15 -11.61 11.63 -14.21
N LYS A 16 -11.10 12.78 -13.77
CA LYS A 16 -10.91 13.98 -14.58
C LYS A 16 -9.47 14.04 -15.12
N GLN A 17 -9.30 14.79 -16.19
CA GLN A 17 -7.99 15.03 -16.80
C GLN A 17 -7.31 16.25 -16.16
N PRO A 18 -6.18 16.09 -15.44
CA PRO A 18 -5.39 17.20 -14.90
C PRO A 18 -4.48 17.86 -15.95
N ASP A 19 -3.51 18.68 -15.55
CA ASP A 19 -2.51 19.28 -16.44
C ASP A 19 -1.44 18.26 -16.92
N MET A 20 -1.16 17.25 -16.09
CA MET A 20 -0.29 16.12 -16.43
C MET A 20 -0.67 14.89 -15.59
N VAL A 21 -0.18 13.72 -15.98
CA VAL A 21 -0.35 12.46 -15.23
C VAL A 21 0.27 12.62 -13.85
N PRO A 22 -0.50 12.43 -12.76
CA PRO A 22 0.05 12.46 -11.41
C PRO A 22 0.92 11.22 -11.15
N ILE A 23 1.83 11.35 -10.18
CA ILE A 23 2.76 10.30 -9.78
C ILE A 23 2.63 10.04 -8.28
N THR A 24 2.58 8.78 -7.92
CA THR A 24 2.70 8.31 -6.53
C THR A 24 3.37 6.93 -6.51
N ASP A 25 3.52 6.35 -5.33
CA ASP A 25 3.90 4.94 -5.20
C ASP A 25 3.31 4.34 -3.92
N LEU A 26 3.32 3.00 -3.82
CA LEU A 26 2.91 2.30 -2.61
C LEU A 26 3.88 2.55 -1.45
N GLY A 27 5.18 2.60 -1.75
CA GLY A 27 6.20 2.88 -0.76
C GLY A 27 7.61 2.80 -1.33
N LEU A 28 8.58 3.23 -0.55
CA LEU A 28 10.00 3.18 -0.84
C LEU A 28 10.71 2.37 0.24
N ASP A 29 11.56 1.42 -0.16
CA ASP A 29 12.41 0.71 0.77
C ASP A 29 13.59 1.57 1.27
N PRO A 30 14.15 1.27 2.47
CA PRO A 30 15.19 2.06 3.09
C PRO A 30 16.38 2.41 2.20
N PRO A 31 16.97 1.52 1.38
CA PRO A 31 18.07 1.89 0.49
C PRO A 31 17.73 2.97 -0.53
N ILE A 32 16.50 2.96 -1.05
CA ILE A 32 16.01 3.98 -1.99
C ILE A 32 15.83 5.31 -1.27
N ILE A 33 15.22 5.29 -0.08
CA ILE A 33 15.06 6.49 0.75
C ILE A 33 16.44 7.11 1.04
N GLU A 34 17.39 6.32 1.57
CA GLU A 34 18.74 6.77 1.92
C GLU A 34 19.47 7.41 0.74
N ALA A 35 19.36 6.81 -0.43
CA ALA A 35 19.99 7.35 -1.64
C ALA A 35 19.37 8.68 -2.09
N ILE A 36 18.06 8.87 -1.91
CA ILE A 36 17.37 10.11 -2.28
C ILE A 36 17.62 11.23 -1.27
N ILE A 37 17.56 10.94 0.04
CA ILE A 37 17.75 11.96 1.07
C ILE A 37 19.22 12.27 1.34
N GLY A 38 20.12 11.32 1.07
CA GLY A 38 21.57 11.44 1.33
C GLY A 38 21.96 11.08 2.77
N GLU A 39 21.05 10.51 3.56
CA GLU A 39 21.25 10.18 4.98
C GLU A 39 20.91 8.72 5.25
N LYS A 40 21.59 8.11 6.26
CA LYS A 40 21.30 6.76 6.70
C LYS A 40 20.08 6.73 7.62
N LEU A 41 19.16 5.81 7.36
CA LEU A 41 18.05 5.55 8.26
C LEU A 41 18.50 4.88 9.55
N SER A 42 17.84 5.22 10.64
CA SER A 42 17.98 4.51 11.90
C SER A 42 17.29 3.16 11.81
N GLY A 43 18.05 2.07 11.98
CA GLY A 43 17.52 0.71 11.99
C GLY A 43 17.26 0.06 10.65
N PHE A 44 16.57 -1.11 10.69
CA PHE A 44 16.51 -2.02 9.57
C PHE A 44 15.30 -1.84 8.68
N SER A 45 14.19 -1.22 9.17
CA SER A 45 12.94 -1.30 8.42
C SER A 45 11.97 -0.17 8.76
N LEU A 46 11.06 0.10 7.84
CA LEU A 46 9.85 0.90 8.08
C LEU A 46 8.80 0.15 8.92
N ILE A 47 9.02 -1.15 9.17
CA ILE A 47 8.17 -1.98 10.02
C ILE A 47 8.64 -1.86 11.46
N ALA A 48 7.75 -1.48 12.37
CA ALA A 48 8.03 -1.44 13.80
C ALA A 48 8.46 -2.82 14.31
N GLY A 49 9.57 -2.87 15.05
CA GLY A 49 9.98 -4.09 15.72
C GLY A 49 11.45 -4.50 15.54
N SER A 50 12.20 -3.91 14.64
CA SER A 50 13.59 -4.27 14.39
C SER A 50 14.63 -3.55 15.29
N GLU A 51 14.18 -2.69 16.22
CA GLU A 51 15.01 -1.78 16.99
C GLU A 51 14.82 -1.89 18.51
N LYS A 52 15.81 -1.37 19.27
CA LYS A 52 15.67 -1.21 20.72
C LYS A 52 14.57 -0.23 21.14
N SER A 53 14.26 0.73 20.27
CA SER A 53 13.15 1.66 20.40
C SER A 53 12.38 1.74 19.08
N PRO A 54 11.52 0.76 18.79
CA PRO A 54 10.80 0.68 17.51
C PRO A 54 9.95 1.92 17.25
N TRP A 55 9.36 2.47 18.28
CA TRP A 55 8.46 3.60 18.22
C TRP A 55 9.12 4.87 17.63
N GLU A 56 10.27 5.31 18.20
CA GLU A 56 11.00 6.48 17.68
C GLU A 56 11.63 6.21 16.31
N ALA A 57 12.12 4.99 16.08
CA ALA A 57 12.70 4.60 14.79
C ALA A 57 11.66 4.64 13.68
N SER A 58 10.44 4.14 13.94
CA SER A 58 9.32 4.20 12.98
C SER A 58 8.98 5.63 12.61
N ILE A 59 8.86 6.55 13.57
CA ILE A 59 8.58 7.96 13.29
C ILE A 59 9.66 8.57 12.39
N LYS A 60 10.93 8.40 12.74
CA LYS A 60 12.06 8.96 11.97
C LYS A 60 12.10 8.43 10.55
N ASN A 61 11.96 7.13 10.40
CA ASN A 61 12.00 6.48 9.09
C ASN A 61 10.80 6.88 8.21
N ARG A 62 9.60 7.07 8.80
CA ARG A 62 8.43 7.56 8.06
C ARG A 62 8.60 9.01 7.63
N ILE A 63 9.16 9.88 8.48
CA ILE A 63 9.48 11.26 8.10
C ILE A 63 10.49 11.28 6.95
N ALA A 64 11.54 10.47 7.01
CA ALA A 64 12.54 10.36 5.95
C ALA A 64 11.92 9.86 4.62
N MET A 65 10.98 8.92 4.67
CA MET A 65 10.22 8.48 3.49
C MET A 65 9.38 9.63 2.91
N CYS A 66 8.70 10.42 3.74
CA CYS A 66 7.96 11.59 3.28
C CYS A 66 8.88 12.59 2.55
N GLU A 67 10.07 12.86 3.11
CA GLU A 67 11.06 13.73 2.49
C GLU A 67 11.56 13.19 1.15
N ALA A 68 11.83 11.88 1.04
CA ALA A 68 12.23 11.26 -0.21
C ALA A 68 11.12 11.40 -1.27
N CYS A 69 9.87 11.13 -0.93
CA CYS A 69 8.73 11.30 -1.84
C CYS A 69 8.55 12.76 -2.30
N LEU A 70 8.73 13.74 -1.38
CA LEU A 70 8.70 15.16 -1.72
C LEU A 70 9.83 15.55 -2.67
N LYS A 71 11.06 15.04 -2.45
CA LYS A 71 12.19 15.28 -3.35
C LYS A 71 11.98 14.68 -4.74
N LEU A 72 11.30 13.53 -4.84
CA LEU A 72 10.87 12.95 -6.12
C LEU A 72 9.72 13.72 -6.77
N GLY A 73 9.06 14.62 -6.05
CA GLY A 73 7.92 15.40 -6.55
C GLY A 73 6.67 14.58 -6.72
N PHE A 74 6.39 13.62 -5.85
CA PHE A 74 5.15 12.84 -5.86
C PHE A 74 3.93 13.72 -5.59
N ASP A 75 2.82 13.41 -6.25
CA ASP A 75 1.55 14.15 -6.12
C ASP A 75 0.72 13.65 -4.92
N ALA A 76 0.98 12.43 -4.45
CA ALA A 76 0.45 11.89 -3.21
C ALA A 76 1.54 11.06 -2.49
N ILE A 77 1.55 11.08 -1.17
CA ILE A 77 2.62 10.50 -0.34
C ILE A 77 2.04 9.55 0.68
N PRO A 78 2.47 8.27 0.73
CA PRO A 78 2.05 7.29 1.72
C PRO A 78 2.79 7.54 3.05
N VAL A 79 2.29 8.46 3.87
CA VAL A 79 2.99 8.97 5.05
C VAL A 79 3.12 7.97 6.18
N ILE A 80 2.08 7.15 6.42
CA ILE A 80 2.03 6.22 7.55
C ILE A 80 1.34 4.92 7.14
N SER A 81 1.71 3.82 7.77
CA SER A 81 1.11 2.50 7.56
C SER A 81 0.85 1.83 8.90
N ASP A 82 -0.23 1.05 9.00
CA ASP A 82 -0.54 0.21 10.15
C ASP A 82 0.59 -0.79 10.49
N TYR A 83 1.37 -1.23 9.49
CA TYR A 83 2.59 -2.02 9.71
C TYR A 83 3.68 -1.30 10.51
N SER A 84 3.71 0.01 10.49
CA SER A 84 4.69 0.83 11.20
C SER A 84 4.20 1.31 12.58
N LEU A 85 2.90 1.14 12.86
CA LEU A 85 2.33 1.52 14.15
C LEU A 85 2.69 0.50 15.23
N CYS A 86 3.11 1.01 16.36
CA CYS A 86 3.32 0.22 17.58
C CYS A 86 3.15 1.11 18.82
N SER A 87 2.81 0.50 19.95
CA SER A 87 2.76 1.21 21.22
C SER A 87 4.13 1.64 21.73
N LYS A 88 4.21 2.66 22.57
CA LYS A 88 5.47 3.06 23.23
C LYS A 88 6.08 1.95 24.09
N ALA A 89 5.22 1.10 24.66
CA ALA A 89 5.63 -0.01 25.50
C ALA A 89 6.13 -1.22 24.69
N TYR A 90 5.86 -1.26 23.38
CA TYR A 90 6.18 -2.40 22.55
C TYR A 90 7.68 -2.69 22.48
N LYS A 91 8.01 -3.97 22.64
CA LYS A 91 9.36 -4.51 22.46
C LYS A 91 9.27 -5.78 21.62
N PRO A 92 10.01 -5.86 20.52
CA PRO A 92 10.03 -7.07 19.70
C PRO A 92 10.59 -8.25 20.49
N ARG A 93 9.93 -9.41 20.38
CA ARG A 93 10.40 -10.65 20.99
C ARG A 93 11.30 -11.41 20.04
N PHE A 94 12.61 -11.22 20.14
CA PHE A 94 13.57 -11.91 19.29
C PHE A 94 13.61 -13.42 19.58
N ILE A 95 13.56 -14.24 18.53
CA ILE A 95 13.68 -15.70 18.55
C ILE A 95 14.98 -16.17 17.88
N SER A 96 15.66 -15.29 17.14
CA SER A 96 17.02 -15.46 16.64
C SER A 96 17.67 -14.08 16.44
N LYS A 97 18.89 -14.04 15.87
CA LYS A 97 19.60 -12.78 15.56
C LYS A 97 18.78 -11.86 14.62
N THR A 98 18.04 -12.44 13.67
CA THR A 98 17.30 -11.70 12.63
C THR A 98 15.79 -11.84 12.74
N ARG A 99 15.28 -12.86 13.46
CA ARG A 99 13.87 -13.16 13.56
C ARG A 99 13.27 -12.68 14.88
N PHE A 100 12.11 -12.08 14.79
CA PHE A 100 11.38 -11.61 15.96
C PHE A 100 9.87 -11.78 15.75
N ILE A 101 9.14 -11.74 16.87
CA ILE A 101 7.69 -11.71 16.89
C ILE A 101 7.28 -10.28 17.20
N ASP A 102 6.42 -9.72 16.38
CA ASP A 102 5.88 -8.38 16.56
C ASP A 102 4.64 -8.33 17.47
N GLU A 103 4.09 -7.13 17.64
CA GLU A 103 2.93 -6.89 18.50
C GLU A 103 1.66 -7.62 18.02
N TRP A 104 1.57 -7.92 16.71
CA TRP A 104 0.50 -8.73 16.12
C TRP A 104 0.67 -10.23 16.34
N GLY A 105 1.85 -10.72 16.70
CA GLY A 105 2.17 -12.15 16.73
C GLY A 105 2.64 -12.69 15.37
N ARG A 106 3.04 -11.81 14.44
CA ARG A 106 3.70 -12.20 13.19
C ARG A 106 5.15 -12.55 13.48
N ILE A 107 5.66 -13.56 12.79
CA ILE A 107 7.09 -13.89 12.82
C ILE A 107 7.73 -13.22 11.61
N LEU A 108 8.63 -12.30 11.88
CA LEU A 108 9.33 -11.46 10.89
C LEU A 108 10.82 -11.77 10.88
N ASP A 109 11.44 -11.73 9.70
CA ASP A 109 12.88 -11.93 9.49
C ASP A 109 13.50 -10.68 8.87
N SER A 110 14.41 -10.02 9.58
CA SER A 110 15.09 -8.80 9.13
C SER A 110 16.27 -9.13 8.23
N ARG A 111 16.44 -8.39 7.16
CA ARG A 111 17.55 -8.46 6.21
C ARG A 111 18.43 -7.22 6.35
N GLU A 112 19.67 -7.41 6.87
CA GLU A 112 20.60 -6.30 7.12
C GLU A 112 21.04 -5.61 5.82
N GLU A 113 21.29 -6.39 4.77
CA GLU A 113 21.77 -5.90 3.48
C GLU A 113 20.79 -4.95 2.77
N THR A 114 19.50 -5.28 2.80
CA THR A 114 18.43 -4.49 2.17
C THR A 114 17.69 -3.61 3.16
N LYS A 115 17.96 -3.72 4.45
CA LYS A 115 17.22 -3.07 5.55
C LYS A 115 15.71 -3.29 5.48
N THR A 116 15.31 -4.47 5.02
CA THR A 116 13.91 -4.86 4.90
C THR A 116 13.56 -5.94 5.91
N THR A 117 12.28 -6.08 6.19
CA THR A 117 11.74 -7.10 7.08
C THR A 117 10.66 -7.87 6.34
N TRP A 118 10.77 -9.19 6.35
CA TRP A 118 9.88 -10.10 5.64
C TRP A 118 9.10 -10.97 6.61
N TRP A 119 7.82 -11.17 6.33
CA TRP A 119 7.01 -12.13 7.04
C TRP A 119 7.42 -13.56 6.70
N VAL A 120 7.57 -14.40 7.74
CA VAL A 120 7.99 -15.80 7.62
C VAL A 120 7.11 -16.77 8.41
N GLY A 121 6.11 -16.29 9.13
CA GLY A 121 5.17 -17.13 9.89
C GLY A 121 4.32 -16.35 10.88
N GLY A 122 3.52 -17.08 11.66
CA GLY A 122 2.64 -16.52 12.68
C GLY A 122 2.56 -17.39 13.91
N THR A 123 2.02 -16.85 15.00
CA THR A 123 1.96 -17.52 16.31
C THR A 123 0.65 -18.22 16.59
N VAL A 124 -0.39 -18.00 15.80
CA VAL A 124 -1.71 -18.63 15.96
C VAL A 124 -1.76 -19.92 15.16
N ASN A 125 -1.60 -21.07 15.82
CA ASN A 125 -1.47 -22.37 15.16
C ASN A 125 -2.66 -23.32 15.38
N THR A 126 -3.43 -23.13 16.47
CA THR A 126 -4.54 -23.98 16.90
C THR A 126 -5.88 -23.23 16.87
N GLU A 127 -6.99 -23.97 16.97
CA GLU A 127 -8.35 -23.40 17.10
C GLU A 127 -8.50 -22.58 18.39
N GLU A 128 -7.94 -23.09 19.47
CA GLU A 128 -7.95 -22.43 20.78
C GLU A 128 -7.20 -21.08 20.72
N GLU A 129 -6.04 -21.04 20.05
CA GLU A 129 -5.28 -19.80 19.83
C GLU A 129 -6.05 -18.82 18.94
N MET A 130 -6.79 -19.28 17.93
CA MET A 130 -7.67 -18.41 17.12
C MET A 130 -8.80 -17.81 17.95
N GLU A 131 -9.47 -18.62 18.80
CA GLU A 131 -10.58 -18.17 19.65
C GLU A 131 -10.09 -17.14 20.69
N ASN A 132 -8.91 -17.39 21.28
CA ASN A 132 -8.35 -16.55 22.34
C ASN A 132 -7.42 -15.44 21.83
N TYR A 133 -7.23 -15.30 20.51
CA TYR A 133 -6.36 -14.28 19.93
C TYR A 133 -6.85 -12.87 20.27
N VAL A 134 -5.92 -12.06 20.75
CA VAL A 134 -6.13 -10.65 21.04
C VAL A 134 -5.18 -9.83 20.16
N PRO A 135 -5.70 -9.08 19.19
CA PRO A 135 -4.87 -8.20 18.37
C PRO A 135 -4.37 -6.98 19.15
N PRO A 136 -3.40 -6.21 18.63
CA PRO A 136 -2.95 -4.97 19.27
C PRO A 136 -4.08 -3.98 19.52
N ASP A 137 -3.97 -3.21 20.60
CA ASP A 137 -4.93 -2.17 20.95
C ASP A 137 -4.62 -0.88 20.16
N PRO A 138 -5.52 -0.40 19.28
CA PRO A 138 -5.33 0.86 18.56
C PRO A 138 -5.22 2.08 19.51
N GLU A 139 -5.79 2.01 20.70
CA GLU A 139 -5.76 3.10 21.69
C GLU A 139 -4.55 3.04 22.63
N ALA A 140 -3.62 2.06 22.40
CA ALA A 140 -2.43 1.93 23.23
C ALA A 140 -1.58 3.21 23.20
N GLU A 141 -0.88 3.47 24.33
CA GLU A 141 -0.06 4.67 24.51
C GLU A 141 0.93 4.88 23.37
N GLY A 142 0.89 6.07 22.77
CA GLY A 142 1.80 6.49 21.70
C GLY A 142 1.32 6.19 20.29
N MET A 143 0.26 5.40 20.09
CA MET A 143 -0.26 5.11 18.74
C MET A 143 -0.67 6.38 18.00
N TYR A 144 -1.58 7.16 18.58
CA TYR A 144 -2.04 8.40 17.96
C TYR A 144 -0.91 9.43 17.83
N GLU A 145 -0.06 9.58 18.85
CA GLU A 145 1.08 10.50 18.83
C GLU A 145 2.05 10.19 17.68
N MET A 146 2.31 8.91 17.41
CA MET A 146 3.14 8.49 16.27
C MET A 146 2.54 8.99 14.95
N VAL A 147 1.23 8.74 14.75
CA VAL A 147 0.51 9.16 13.55
C VAL A 147 0.54 10.69 13.42
N GLU A 148 0.18 11.41 14.48
CA GLU A 148 0.14 12.87 14.48
C GLU A 148 1.51 13.47 14.16
N ARG A 149 2.58 12.97 14.76
CA ARG A 149 3.95 13.47 14.50
C ARG A 149 4.36 13.32 13.04
N VAL A 150 4.03 12.19 12.41
CA VAL A 150 4.36 11.95 10.99
C VAL A 150 3.46 12.79 10.08
N VAL A 151 2.15 12.77 10.26
CA VAL A 151 1.19 13.52 9.43
C VAL A 151 1.46 15.03 9.49
N LYS A 152 1.82 15.55 10.68
CA LYS A 152 2.14 16.96 10.88
C LYS A 152 3.30 17.47 10.04
N THR A 153 4.25 16.59 9.65
CA THR A 153 5.36 16.97 8.76
C THR A 153 4.90 17.35 7.36
N MET A 154 3.72 16.84 6.96
CA MET A 154 3.10 17.14 5.67
C MET A 154 2.27 18.43 5.66
N LYS A 155 2.08 19.07 6.83
CA LYS A 155 1.34 20.33 6.92
C LYS A 155 1.99 21.40 6.02
N ASN A 156 1.18 22.01 5.18
CA ASN A 156 1.61 23.02 4.20
C ASN A 156 2.52 22.50 3.06
N LYS A 157 2.61 21.18 2.87
CA LYS A 157 3.25 20.59 1.69
C LYS A 157 2.23 20.43 0.57
N ASP A 158 2.70 20.63 -0.66
CA ASP A 158 1.84 20.47 -1.86
C ASP A 158 1.87 19.04 -2.36
N ALA A 159 1.28 18.12 -1.60
CA ALA A 159 1.02 16.74 -1.99
C ALA A 159 -0.19 16.20 -1.20
N ALA A 160 -0.93 15.25 -1.75
CA ALA A 160 -1.98 14.57 -0.99
C ALA A 160 -1.37 13.64 0.06
N VAL A 161 -1.98 13.56 1.23
CA VAL A 161 -1.48 12.79 2.38
C VAL A 161 -2.24 11.46 2.43
N MET A 162 -1.56 10.35 2.16
CA MET A 162 -2.15 9.01 2.17
C MET A 162 -1.72 8.23 3.42
N CYS A 163 -2.62 7.45 3.99
CA CYS A 163 -2.24 6.36 4.88
C CYS A 163 -2.35 5.01 4.17
N GLN A 164 -1.67 4.01 4.71
CA GLN A 164 -1.82 2.61 4.32
C GLN A 164 -2.40 1.82 5.48
N GLY A 165 -3.35 0.94 5.18
CA GLY A 165 -3.96 0.08 6.17
C GLY A 165 -4.47 -1.21 5.54
N HIS A 166 -4.97 -2.12 6.37
CA HIS A 166 -5.53 -3.40 5.95
C HIS A 166 -7.00 -3.49 6.34
N ALA A 167 -7.77 -4.21 5.54
CA ALA A 167 -9.15 -4.55 5.88
C ALA A 167 -9.26 -5.75 6.82
N GLY A 168 -8.14 -6.47 7.02
CA GLY A 168 -8.01 -7.56 7.97
C GLY A 168 -7.44 -8.86 7.40
N TRP A 169 -7.68 -9.17 6.14
CA TRP A 169 -7.23 -10.41 5.50
C TRP A 169 -5.71 -10.64 5.61
N HIS A 170 -4.94 -9.63 5.23
CA HIS A 170 -3.48 -9.73 5.20
C HIS A 170 -2.90 -9.98 6.59
N MET A 171 -3.38 -9.23 7.59
CA MET A 171 -2.99 -9.44 8.99
C MET A 171 -3.40 -10.83 9.49
N ALA A 172 -4.61 -11.27 9.15
CA ALA A 172 -5.14 -12.55 9.61
C ALA A 172 -4.33 -13.75 9.11
N PHE A 173 -4.00 -13.82 7.81
CA PHE A 173 -3.20 -14.96 7.33
C PHE A 173 -1.75 -14.91 7.83
N GLN A 174 -1.20 -13.72 8.04
CA GLN A 174 0.14 -13.57 8.59
C GLN A 174 0.20 -14.07 10.05
N VAL A 175 -0.75 -13.67 10.86
CA VAL A 175 -0.85 -14.12 12.27
C VAL A 175 -1.16 -15.61 12.35
N ARG A 176 -2.04 -16.12 11.46
CA ARG A 176 -2.37 -17.56 11.33
C ARG A 176 -1.20 -18.40 10.80
N GLY A 177 -0.19 -17.75 10.25
CA GLY A 177 1.05 -18.38 9.77
C GLY A 177 0.93 -19.06 8.41
N GLY A 178 -0.05 -18.68 7.56
CA GLY A 178 -0.19 -19.15 6.19
C GLY A 178 -1.52 -18.77 5.55
N ILE A 179 -1.46 -18.39 4.29
CA ILE A 179 -2.66 -18.13 3.45
C ILE A 179 -3.47 -19.42 3.30
N ASP A 180 -2.78 -20.53 3.03
CA ASP A 180 -3.36 -21.87 2.91
C ASP A 180 -4.10 -22.30 4.16
N LYS A 181 -3.52 -22.07 5.34
CA LYS A 181 -4.15 -22.37 6.63
C LYS A 181 -5.45 -21.60 6.81
N LEU A 182 -5.43 -20.29 6.57
CA LEU A 182 -6.62 -19.45 6.74
C LEU A 182 -7.72 -19.82 5.73
N ILE A 183 -7.37 -20.10 4.48
CA ILE A 183 -8.34 -20.57 3.47
C ILE A 183 -8.94 -21.92 3.89
N ILE A 184 -8.14 -22.87 4.36
CA ILE A 184 -8.65 -24.15 4.86
C ILE A 184 -9.62 -23.94 6.03
N ASP A 185 -9.30 -23.01 6.95
CA ASP A 185 -10.17 -22.68 8.07
C ASP A 185 -11.51 -22.06 7.61
N MET A 186 -11.52 -21.22 6.56
CA MET A 186 -12.77 -20.71 5.97
C MET A 186 -13.72 -21.81 5.53
N TYR A 187 -13.19 -22.95 5.03
CA TYR A 187 -14.02 -24.09 4.64
C TYR A 187 -14.40 -24.99 5.80
N ARG A 188 -13.46 -25.29 6.68
CA ARG A 188 -13.64 -26.28 7.75
C ARG A 188 -14.28 -25.70 9.00
N ARG A 189 -14.06 -24.41 9.28
CA ARG A 189 -14.43 -23.72 10.52
C ARG A 189 -14.97 -22.30 10.26
N PRO A 190 -15.95 -22.13 9.35
CA PRO A 190 -16.35 -20.79 8.89
C PRO A 190 -16.76 -19.85 10.04
N GLY A 191 -17.43 -20.36 11.08
CA GLY A 191 -17.84 -19.56 12.23
C GLY A 191 -16.67 -19.07 13.07
N LEU A 192 -15.68 -19.92 13.35
CA LEU A 192 -14.46 -19.54 14.08
C LEU A 192 -13.63 -18.55 13.25
N THR A 193 -13.43 -18.85 11.97
CA THR A 193 -12.68 -17.99 11.05
C THR A 193 -13.31 -16.61 10.94
N ARG A 194 -14.64 -16.51 10.87
CA ARG A 194 -15.34 -15.22 10.85
C ARG A 194 -15.05 -14.39 12.10
N ARG A 195 -15.17 -14.98 13.30
CA ARG A 195 -14.86 -14.27 14.54
C ARG A 195 -13.40 -13.84 14.65
N PHE A 196 -12.47 -14.69 14.19
CA PHE A 196 -11.05 -14.36 14.13
C PHE A 196 -10.75 -13.20 13.20
N LEU A 197 -11.28 -13.24 11.96
CA LEU A 197 -11.16 -12.15 10.98
C LEU A 197 -11.79 -10.85 11.50
N GLU A 198 -12.96 -10.92 12.14
CA GLU A 198 -13.67 -9.75 12.66
C GLU A 198 -12.88 -9.02 13.75
N LYS A 199 -12.28 -9.74 14.70
CA LYS A 199 -11.37 -9.16 15.72
C LYS A 199 -10.21 -8.40 15.07
N ILE A 200 -9.58 -8.99 14.07
CA ILE A 200 -8.45 -8.39 13.35
C ILE A 200 -8.89 -7.17 12.54
N ALA A 201 -9.99 -7.30 11.79
CA ALA A 201 -10.54 -6.21 10.99
C ALA A 201 -10.99 -5.02 11.85
N GLU A 202 -11.49 -5.27 13.06
CA GLU A 202 -11.83 -4.21 14.02
C GLU A 202 -10.60 -3.42 14.45
N THR A 203 -9.51 -4.10 14.80
CA THR A 203 -8.23 -3.44 15.10
C THR A 203 -7.69 -2.67 13.89
N CYS A 204 -7.71 -3.26 12.69
CA CYS A 204 -7.30 -2.56 11.46
C CYS A 204 -8.12 -1.27 11.23
N ARG A 205 -9.44 -1.33 11.45
CA ARG A 205 -10.32 -0.13 11.39
C ARG A 205 -9.95 0.90 12.45
N GLY A 206 -9.64 0.47 13.66
CA GLY A 206 -9.18 1.35 14.74
C GLY A 206 -7.89 2.09 14.35
N LEU A 207 -6.90 1.38 13.81
CA LEU A 207 -5.65 1.97 13.34
C LEU A 207 -5.86 2.95 12.19
N VAL A 208 -6.67 2.58 11.19
CA VAL A 208 -7.01 3.49 10.08
C VAL A 208 -7.77 4.71 10.61
N LYS A 209 -8.68 4.55 11.59
CA LYS A 209 -9.37 5.67 12.22
C LYS A 209 -8.40 6.67 12.85
N LEU A 210 -7.37 6.21 13.56
CA LEU A 210 -6.34 7.12 14.11
C LEU A 210 -5.68 7.97 13.01
N MET A 211 -5.40 7.34 11.86
CA MET A 211 -4.78 8.04 10.72
C MET A 211 -5.74 9.05 10.09
N LEU A 212 -7.03 8.70 9.97
CA LEU A 212 -8.08 9.62 9.50
C LEU A 212 -8.28 10.80 10.45
N ASP A 213 -8.33 10.55 11.75
CA ASP A 213 -8.47 11.59 12.79
C ASP A 213 -7.27 12.56 12.79
N ALA A 214 -6.08 12.09 12.42
CA ALA A 214 -4.88 12.91 12.27
C ALA A 214 -4.86 13.75 10.97
N GLY A 215 -5.83 13.56 10.08
CA GLY A 215 -6.01 14.39 8.89
C GLY A 215 -5.37 13.86 7.61
N VAL A 216 -5.23 12.54 7.46
CA VAL A 216 -4.91 11.96 6.14
C VAL A 216 -6.07 12.18 5.18
N GLU A 217 -5.76 12.30 3.90
CA GLU A 217 -6.69 12.71 2.85
C GLU A 217 -7.09 11.55 1.92
N VAL A 218 -6.39 10.43 2.01
CA VAL A 218 -6.62 9.21 1.21
C VAL A 218 -6.29 7.99 2.06
N ALA A 219 -7.20 7.02 2.13
CA ALA A 219 -6.94 5.72 2.73
C ALA A 219 -6.58 4.70 1.64
N PHE A 220 -5.41 4.09 1.74
CA PHE A 220 -4.93 3.10 0.80
C PHE A 220 -4.90 1.72 1.47
N ILE A 221 -5.85 0.85 1.13
CA ILE A 221 -6.01 -0.46 1.74
C ILE A 221 -5.24 -1.51 0.94
N THR A 222 -4.37 -2.29 1.62
CA THR A 222 -3.28 -3.03 0.99
C THR A 222 -3.30 -4.56 1.23
N ASP A 223 -4.48 -5.15 1.33
CA ASP A 223 -4.61 -6.63 1.39
C ASP A 223 -4.50 -7.26 -0.01
N ASP A 224 -3.70 -8.33 -0.16
CA ASP A 224 -3.59 -9.08 -1.41
C ASP A 224 -4.61 -10.21 -1.47
N TYR A 225 -5.42 -10.21 -2.53
CA TYR A 225 -6.50 -11.18 -2.71
C TYR A 225 -6.31 -12.14 -3.88
N ALA A 226 -5.25 -11.99 -4.68
CA ALA A 226 -5.02 -12.82 -5.86
C ALA A 226 -3.54 -13.18 -6.05
N ASP A 227 -3.32 -14.23 -6.82
CA ASP A 227 -2.04 -14.54 -7.47
C ASP A 227 -2.10 -14.21 -8.96
N ASN A 228 -1.05 -14.50 -9.72
CA ASN A 228 -0.99 -14.21 -11.16
C ASN A 228 -2.07 -14.92 -11.99
N ARG A 229 -2.76 -15.92 -11.46
CA ARG A 229 -3.75 -16.75 -12.17
C ARG A 229 -5.17 -16.39 -11.78
N SER A 230 -5.43 -16.23 -10.48
CA SER A 230 -6.79 -16.10 -9.96
C SER A 230 -6.81 -15.52 -8.54
N PRO A 231 -7.99 -15.13 -8.03
CA PRO A 231 -8.16 -14.89 -6.61
C PRO A 231 -7.73 -16.08 -5.75
N LEU A 232 -7.17 -15.79 -4.57
CA LEU A 232 -6.69 -16.80 -3.59
C LEU A 232 -7.83 -17.63 -2.99
N MET A 233 -9.06 -17.13 -3.08
CA MET A 233 -10.26 -17.77 -2.58
C MET A 233 -11.38 -17.73 -3.61
N SER A 234 -12.44 -18.55 -3.44
CA SER A 234 -13.60 -18.51 -4.32
C SER A 234 -14.34 -17.17 -4.20
N LEU A 235 -15.07 -16.78 -5.28
CA LEU A 235 -15.93 -15.60 -5.25
C LEU A 235 -16.93 -15.62 -4.09
N LYS A 236 -17.48 -16.80 -3.78
CA LYS A 236 -18.39 -16.96 -2.65
C LYS A 236 -17.72 -16.54 -1.34
N GLN A 237 -16.50 -17.04 -1.08
CA GLN A 237 -15.76 -16.71 0.14
C GLN A 237 -15.32 -15.27 0.16
N PHE A 238 -14.84 -14.73 -0.96
CA PHE A 238 -14.48 -13.31 -1.06
C PHE A 238 -15.68 -12.41 -0.69
N ARG A 239 -16.86 -12.70 -1.24
CA ARG A 239 -18.09 -11.96 -0.92
C ARG A 239 -18.57 -12.16 0.52
N GLU A 240 -18.34 -13.34 1.08
CA GLU A 240 -18.79 -13.70 2.43
C GLU A 240 -17.87 -13.13 3.52
N PHE A 241 -16.54 -13.16 3.32
CA PHE A 241 -15.56 -12.84 4.35
C PHE A 241 -14.90 -11.47 4.15
N GLU A 242 -14.61 -11.06 2.90
CA GLU A 242 -13.78 -9.88 2.64
C GLU A 242 -14.59 -8.64 2.25
N ILE A 243 -15.62 -8.76 1.43
CA ILE A 243 -16.44 -7.60 1.02
C ILE A 243 -17.06 -6.86 2.21
N PRO A 244 -17.56 -7.52 3.28
CA PRO A 244 -18.04 -6.80 4.47
C PRO A 244 -16.97 -5.94 5.13
N ASN A 245 -15.72 -6.44 5.22
CA ASN A 245 -14.60 -5.72 5.81
C ASN A 245 -14.17 -4.54 4.95
N ILE A 246 -14.09 -4.72 3.62
CA ILE A 246 -13.80 -3.64 2.66
C ILE A 246 -14.87 -2.54 2.77
N ARG A 247 -16.16 -2.88 2.76
CA ARG A 247 -17.27 -1.92 2.92
C ARG A 247 -17.20 -1.18 4.25
N SER A 248 -16.88 -1.89 5.34
CA SER A 248 -16.74 -1.27 6.65
C SER A 248 -15.62 -0.24 6.68
N MET A 249 -14.49 -0.52 5.99
CA MET A 249 -13.38 0.41 5.85
C MET A 249 -13.76 1.61 4.98
N VAL A 250 -14.46 1.39 3.85
CA VAL A 250 -14.99 2.47 2.99
C VAL A 250 -15.93 3.36 3.79
N ASN A 251 -16.90 2.78 4.48
CA ASN A 251 -17.86 3.54 5.31
C ASN A 251 -17.16 4.36 6.41
N LEU A 252 -16.08 3.84 7.00
CA LEU A 252 -15.27 4.58 7.97
C LEU A 252 -14.61 5.80 7.30
N ALA A 253 -13.95 5.61 6.17
CA ALA A 253 -13.27 6.68 5.46
C ALA A 253 -14.25 7.74 4.91
N GLU A 254 -15.41 7.34 4.40
CA GLU A 254 -16.47 8.23 3.91
C GLU A 254 -17.01 9.17 4.99
N LYS A 255 -17.11 8.70 6.24
CA LYS A 255 -17.50 9.57 7.39
C LYS A 255 -16.50 10.71 7.62
N HIS A 256 -15.25 10.54 7.18
CA HIS A 256 -14.20 11.57 7.22
C HIS A 256 -14.07 12.33 5.89
N GLY A 257 -14.90 12.03 4.89
CA GLY A 257 -14.79 12.61 3.55
C GLY A 257 -13.57 12.14 2.76
N VAL A 258 -13.00 10.98 3.11
CA VAL A 258 -11.75 10.46 2.58
C VAL A 258 -12.02 9.32 1.60
N PRO A 259 -11.51 9.39 0.35
CA PRO A 259 -11.63 8.30 -0.62
C PRO A 259 -10.73 7.11 -0.25
N VAL A 260 -11.18 5.90 -0.63
CA VAL A 260 -10.43 4.66 -0.42
C VAL A 260 -9.84 4.17 -1.73
N LEU A 261 -8.53 3.97 -1.75
CA LEU A 261 -7.80 3.24 -2.78
C LEU A 261 -7.57 1.80 -2.32
N LYS A 262 -7.43 0.89 -3.27
CA LYS A 262 -7.14 -0.52 -3.01
C LYS A 262 -5.88 -0.96 -3.74
N HIS A 263 -4.93 -1.52 -3.01
CA HIS A 263 -3.84 -2.31 -3.56
C HIS A 263 -4.15 -3.79 -3.39
N THR A 264 -3.91 -4.56 -4.43
CA THR A 264 -3.89 -6.01 -4.42
C THR A 264 -3.17 -6.50 -5.68
N ASP A 265 -2.17 -7.33 -5.49
CA ASP A 265 -1.45 -7.96 -6.59
C ASP A 265 -2.31 -9.03 -7.28
N GLY A 266 -1.85 -9.51 -8.43
CA GLY A 266 -2.39 -10.66 -9.12
C GLY A 266 -3.55 -10.37 -10.09
N ASN A 267 -4.20 -11.45 -10.51
CA ASN A 267 -5.35 -11.41 -11.41
C ASN A 267 -6.66 -11.22 -10.64
N ILE A 268 -7.09 -9.97 -10.54
CA ILE A 268 -8.28 -9.57 -9.79
C ILE A 268 -9.53 -9.38 -10.67
N TYR A 269 -9.48 -9.68 -11.95
CA TYR A 269 -10.67 -9.53 -12.83
C TYR A 269 -11.96 -10.13 -12.23
N PRO A 270 -11.93 -11.33 -11.61
CA PRO A 270 -13.16 -11.91 -11.06
C PRO A 270 -13.77 -11.18 -9.86
N ILE A 271 -12.98 -10.36 -9.14
CA ILE A 271 -13.37 -9.69 -7.90
C ILE A 271 -13.40 -8.16 -8.01
N LEU A 272 -12.98 -7.60 -9.15
CA LEU A 272 -12.83 -6.15 -9.31
C LEU A 272 -14.20 -5.42 -9.26
N ASP A 273 -15.23 -5.99 -9.86
CA ASP A 273 -16.59 -5.41 -9.78
C ASP A 273 -17.11 -5.35 -8.33
N ASP A 274 -16.92 -6.43 -7.56
CA ASP A 274 -17.34 -6.46 -6.15
C ASP A 274 -16.61 -5.38 -5.31
N MET A 275 -15.32 -5.13 -5.59
CA MET A 275 -14.55 -4.06 -4.91
C MET A 275 -15.04 -2.66 -5.31
N ILE A 276 -15.32 -2.43 -6.60
CA ILE A 276 -15.87 -1.16 -7.08
C ILE A 276 -17.24 -0.90 -6.43
N GLU A 277 -18.11 -1.91 -6.37
CA GLU A 277 -19.43 -1.83 -5.73
C GLU A 277 -19.34 -1.67 -4.21
N ALA A 278 -18.24 -2.09 -3.60
CA ALA A 278 -17.95 -1.81 -2.19
C ALA A 278 -17.55 -0.35 -1.91
N GLY A 279 -17.29 0.45 -2.96
CA GLY A 279 -16.99 1.88 -2.86
C GLY A 279 -15.51 2.26 -3.05
N ILE A 280 -14.67 1.34 -3.54
CA ILE A 280 -13.26 1.64 -3.86
C ILE A 280 -13.20 2.64 -5.02
N ARG A 281 -12.38 3.70 -4.86
CA ARG A 281 -12.25 4.81 -5.82
C ARG A 281 -11.04 4.70 -6.74
N GLY A 282 -10.04 3.89 -6.38
CA GLY A 282 -8.86 3.64 -7.20
C GLY A 282 -8.27 2.26 -6.94
N ILE A 283 -7.67 1.67 -7.97
CA ILE A 283 -7.08 0.32 -7.93
C ILE A 283 -5.61 0.34 -8.35
N HIS A 284 -4.77 -0.35 -7.61
CA HIS A 284 -3.33 -0.51 -7.80
C HIS A 284 -2.93 -1.98 -7.63
N PRO A 285 -1.94 -2.53 -8.32
CA PRO A 285 -1.12 -1.84 -9.35
C PRO A 285 -1.54 -2.16 -10.79
N ILE A 286 -2.49 -3.09 -11.01
CA ILE A 286 -2.72 -3.80 -12.28
C ILE A 286 -1.43 -4.54 -12.67
N GLU A 287 -1.11 -5.59 -11.92
CA GLU A 287 0.20 -6.26 -11.96
C GLU A 287 0.56 -6.73 -13.37
N PRO A 288 1.73 -6.29 -13.93
CA PRO A 288 2.19 -6.74 -15.24
C PRO A 288 2.37 -8.27 -15.30
N GLY A 289 1.81 -8.91 -16.31
CA GLY A 289 1.84 -10.36 -16.47
C GLY A 289 0.65 -11.10 -15.84
N ALA A 290 -0.09 -10.48 -14.92
CA ALA A 290 -1.35 -10.98 -14.39
C ALA A 290 -2.55 -10.32 -15.09
N MET A 291 -2.46 -9.01 -15.38
CA MET A 291 -3.52 -8.23 -16.00
C MET A 291 -2.97 -7.28 -17.08
N ASP A 292 -3.81 -6.94 -18.06
CA ASP A 292 -3.48 -5.95 -19.09
C ASP A 292 -4.00 -4.56 -18.69
N LEU A 293 -3.09 -3.58 -18.59
CA LEU A 293 -3.39 -2.21 -18.17
C LEU A 293 -4.39 -1.52 -19.11
N LYS A 294 -4.27 -1.75 -20.42
CA LYS A 294 -5.15 -1.18 -21.41
C LYS A 294 -6.56 -1.77 -21.34
N ASP A 295 -6.66 -3.10 -21.23
CA ASP A 295 -7.95 -3.79 -21.06
C ASP A 295 -8.68 -3.33 -19.79
N VAL A 296 -7.95 -3.21 -18.66
CA VAL A 296 -8.52 -2.68 -17.42
C VAL A 296 -9.01 -1.24 -17.61
N LYS A 297 -8.24 -0.39 -18.29
CA LYS A 297 -8.65 0.99 -18.58
C LYS A 297 -9.90 1.05 -19.46
N GLU A 298 -9.97 0.25 -20.51
CA GLU A 298 -11.12 0.19 -21.42
C GLU A 298 -12.39 -0.29 -20.69
N ARG A 299 -12.28 -1.31 -19.83
CA ARG A 299 -13.43 -1.91 -19.14
C ARG A 299 -13.89 -1.14 -17.90
N TYR A 300 -12.96 -0.60 -17.13
CA TYR A 300 -13.25 -0.08 -15.79
C TYR A 300 -12.91 1.40 -15.61
N GLY A 301 -12.14 2.00 -16.51
CA GLY A 301 -11.63 3.37 -16.35
C GLY A 301 -12.67 4.48 -16.30
N SER A 302 -13.94 4.21 -16.62
CA SER A 302 -15.08 5.12 -16.40
C SER A 302 -15.68 5.01 -14.99
N ARG A 303 -15.30 4.00 -14.20
CA ARG A 303 -15.86 3.68 -12.88
C ARG A 303 -14.85 3.81 -11.75
N ILE A 304 -13.55 3.63 -12.04
CA ILE A 304 -12.49 3.61 -11.05
C ILE A 304 -11.19 4.24 -11.60
N CYS A 305 -10.46 4.95 -10.75
CA CYS A 305 -9.13 5.44 -11.08
C CYS A 305 -8.13 4.28 -11.10
N ILE A 306 -7.23 4.26 -12.07
CA ILE A 306 -6.22 3.21 -12.23
C ILE A 306 -4.86 3.77 -11.82
N LEU A 307 -4.15 3.04 -10.94
CA LEU A 307 -2.79 3.38 -10.50
C LEU A 307 -1.81 2.29 -10.93
N GLY A 308 -0.64 2.66 -11.38
CA GLY A 308 0.42 1.73 -11.77
C GLY A 308 0.90 2.03 -13.19
N ASN A 309 1.64 1.14 -13.90
CA ASN A 309 2.20 -0.11 -13.45
C ASN A 309 3.62 -0.31 -14.06
N VAL A 310 4.51 0.66 -13.81
CA VAL A 310 5.91 0.54 -14.25
C VAL A 310 6.53 -0.69 -13.59
N ASP A 311 7.11 -1.59 -14.39
CA ASP A 311 7.57 -2.89 -13.92
C ASP A 311 8.71 -2.77 -12.90
N CYS A 312 8.36 -2.95 -11.61
CA CYS A 312 9.31 -2.95 -10.50
C CYS A 312 10.05 -4.29 -10.33
N ARG A 313 9.67 -5.35 -11.04
CA ARG A 313 10.32 -6.66 -10.96
C ARG A 313 11.48 -6.81 -11.94
N ARG A 314 11.42 -6.14 -13.10
CA ARG A 314 12.40 -6.29 -14.19
C ARG A 314 12.97 -4.96 -14.65
N VAL A 315 12.11 -3.98 -14.93
CA VAL A 315 12.53 -2.71 -15.56
C VAL A 315 13.25 -1.82 -14.57
N LEU A 316 12.67 -1.53 -13.42
CA LEU A 316 13.29 -0.65 -12.43
C LEU A 316 14.57 -1.23 -11.83
N PRO A 317 14.69 -2.57 -11.53
CA PRO A 317 15.92 -3.14 -11.00
C PRO A 317 17.01 -3.37 -12.05
N PHE A 318 16.64 -3.86 -13.24
CA PHE A 318 17.62 -4.42 -14.20
C PHE A 318 17.67 -3.67 -15.53
N GLY A 319 16.66 -2.88 -15.85
CA GLY A 319 16.58 -2.13 -17.09
C GLY A 319 17.63 -1.02 -17.18
N THR A 320 17.82 -0.54 -18.41
CA THR A 320 18.50 0.72 -18.71
C THR A 320 17.52 1.88 -18.53
N GLU A 321 18.00 3.12 -18.47
CA GLU A 321 17.12 4.30 -18.45
C GLU A 321 16.15 4.34 -19.63
N GLU A 322 16.59 3.90 -20.84
CA GLU A 322 15.70 3.88 -22.01
C GLU A 322 14.61 2.78 -21.89
N ASP A 323 14.90 1.66 -21.22
CA ASP A 323 13.89 0.66 -20.90
C ASP A 323 12.84 1.24 -19.97
N VAL A 324 13.25 2.01 -18.96
CA VAL A 324 12.35 2.71 -18.04
C VAL A 324 11.49 3.75 -18.79
N ARG A 325 12.12 4.60 -19.64
CA ARG A 325 11.38 5.60 -20.42
C ARG A 325 10.32 4.92 -21.31
N ARG A 326 10.67 3.82 -21.96
CA ARG A 326 9.76 3.04 -22.80
C ARG A 326 8.59 2.48 -21.99
N ASP A 327 8.86 1.94 -20.81
CA ASP A 327 7.81 1.36 -19.96
C ASP A 327 6.87 2.44 -19.38
N VAL A 328 7.40 3.59 -18.96
CA VAL A 328 6.59 4.75 -18.55
C VAL A 328 5.66 5.21 -19.69
N ARG A 329 6.19 5.32 -20.91
CA ARG A 329 5.38 5.69 -22.10
C ARG A 329 4.30 4.65 -22.37
N ARG A 330 4.63 3.36 -22.30
CA ARG A 330 3.65 2.27 -22.40
C ARG A 330 2.50 2.42 -21.41
N CYS A 331 2.81 2.70 -20.14
CA CYS A 331 1.80 2.90 -19.11
C CYS A 331 0.89 4.10 -19.41
N ILE A 332 1.48 5.23 -19.79
CA ILE A 332 0.75 6.46 -20.11
C ILE A 332 -0.12 6.27 -21.36
N ASP A 333 0.42 5.67 -22.42
CA ASP A 333 -0.32 5.40 -23.65
C ASP A 333 -1.47 4.41 -23.43
N ALA A 334 -1.32 3.44 -22.50
CA ALA A 334 -2.35 2.46 -22.19
C ALA A 334 -3.51 3.04 -21.37
N ALA A 335 -3.23 3.91 -20.41
CA ALA A 335 -4.23 4.23 -19.37
C ALA A 335 -4.54 5.72 -19.15
N ALA A 336 -3.72 6.65 -19.68
CA ALA A 336 -3.87 8.05 -19.28
C ALA A 336 -4.87 8.84 -20.12
N TYR A 337 -5.26 8.38 -21.31
CA TYR A 337 -6.25 9.08 -22.14
C TYR A 337 -7.58 9.22 -21.44
N GLY A 338 -8.12 10.46 -21.44
CA GLY A 338 -9.38 10.81 -20.76
C GLY A 338 -9.26 11.09 -19.27
N GLY A 339 -8.06 10.98 -18.67
CA GLY A 339 -7.87 11.14 -17.22
C GLY A 339 -8.12 9.84 -16.44
N GLY A 340 -8.30 9.92 -15.12
CA GLY A 340 -8.55 8.74 -14.28
C GLY A 340 -7.38 7.75 -14.22
N TYR A 341 -6.16 8.26 -14.32
CA TYR A 341 -4.93 7.47 -14.25
C TYR A 341 -3.85 8.19 -13.43
N ILE A 342 -3.14 7.43 -12.63
CA ILE A 342 -2.01 7.87 -11.79
C ILE A 342 -0.85 6.91 -12.04
N LEU A 343 0.32 7.43 -12.40
CA LEU A 343 1.51 6.60 -12.59
C LEU A 343 2.07 6.17 -11.23
N ALA A 344 2.38 4.89 -11.12
CA ALA A 344 3.12 4.30 -10.00
C ALA A 344 3.96 3.13 -10.52
N SER A 345 4.82 2.59 -9.67
CA SER A 345 5.41 1.28 -9.95
C SER A 345 4.35 0.17 -9.89
N SER A 346 4.71 -1.04 -10.27
CA SER A 346 3.80 -2.19 -10.25
C SER A 346 3.70 -2.87 -8.88
N ASN A 347 4.25 -2.28 -7.83
CA ASN A 347 4.09 -2.65 -6.41
C ASN A 347 4.68 -1.52 -5.55
N SER A 348 5.99 -1.58 -5.20
CA SER A 348 6.74 -0.57 -4.46
C SER A 348 8.12 -0.34 -5.07
N LEU A 349 8.74 0.78 -4.75
CA LEU A 349 10.14 1.05 -5.09
C LEU A 349 11.04 0.32 -4.08
N HIS A 350 11.19 -0.99 -4.30
CA HIS A 350 11.89 -1.89 -3.39
C HIS A 350 13.42 -1.76 -3.49
N ALA A 351 14.14 -2.32 -2.51
CA ALA A 351 15.59 -2.16 -2.30
C ALA A 351 16.47 -2.50 -3.52
N ASN A 352 15.99 -3.33 -4.45
CA ASN A 352 16.74 -3.69 -5.65
C ASN A 352 16.49 -2.75 -6.84
N CYS A 353 15.55 -1.80 -6.75
CA CYS A 353 15.37 -0.80 -7.79
C CYS A 353 16.61 0.12 -7.84
N LYS A 354 17.07 0.40 -9.06
CA LYS A 354 18.15 1.39 -9.24
C LYS A 354 17.60 2.80 -9.02
N VAL A 355 18.27 3.59 -8.21
CA VAL A 355 17.84 4.96 -7.89
C VAL A 355 17.79 5.83 -9.15
N GLU A 356 18.73 5.63 -10.09
CA GLU A 356 18.75 6.31 -11.39
C GLU A 356 17.50 5.99 -12.21
N ASN A 357 17.01 4.74 -12.15
CA ASN A 357 15.80 4.31 -12.81
C ASN A 357 14.55 4.91 -12.15
N VAL A 358 14.54 5.11 -10.83
CA VAL A 358 13.46 5.82 -10.12
C VAL A 358 13.38 7.28 -10.57
N TYR A 359 14.52 7.98 -10.63
CA TYR A 359 14.55 9.35 -11.18
C TYR A 359 14.11 9.40 -12.64
N THR A 360 14.59 8.45 -13.47
CA THR A 360 14.19 8.36 -14.87
C THR A 360 12.68 8.14 -15.03
N MET A 361 12.07 7.30 -14.19
CA MET A 361 10.62 7.08 -14.18
C MET A 361 9.86 8.39 -13.93
N VAL A 362 10.25 9.13 -12.90
CA VAL A 362 9.61 10.40 -12.54
C VAL A 362 9.82 11.45 -13.63
N ASP A 363 11.04 11.61 -14.12
CA ASP A 363 11.39 12.58 -15.17
C ASP A 363 10.63 12.33 -16.44
N GLU A 364 10.57 11.07 -16.90
CA GLU A 364 9.85 10.71 -18.11
C GLU A 364 8.35 10.94 -17.96
N ALA A 365 7.77 10.59 -16.82
CA ALA A 365 6.36 10.85 -16.53
C ALA A 365 6.03 12.34 -16.58
N ARG A 366 6.88 13.21 -16.02
CA ARG A 366 6.72 14.67 -16.08
C ARG A 366 6.84 15.25 -17.48
N LYS A 367 7.65 14.63 -18.34
CA LYS A 367 7.86 15.06 -19.73
C LYS A 367 6.77 14.55 -20.65
N TYR A 368 6.52 13.24 -20.62
CA TYR A 368 5.63 12.56 -21.55
C TYR A 368 4.15 12.63 -21.13
N GLY A 369 3.86 12.69 -19.83
CA GLY A 369 2.50 12.66 -19.28
C GLY A 369 1.75 14.00 -19.29
N ARG A 370 2.21 15.03 -20.01
CA ARG A 370 1.52 16.33 -20.10
C ARG A 370 0.30 16.26 -20.99
N TYR A 371 -0.82 16.74 -20.51
CA TYR A 371 -2.05 16.81 -21.31
C TYR A 371 -2.09 18.10 -22.15
N PRO A 372 -2.68 18.08 -23.38
CA PRO A 372 -3.26 16.92 -24.04
C PRO A 372 -2.20 15.92 -24.52
N LEU A 373 -2.43 14.64 -24.25
CA LEU A 373 -1.53 13.59 -24.72
C LEU A 373 -1.57 13.52 -26.25
N ARG A 374 -0.39 13.44 -26.88
CA ARG A 374 -0.30 13.27 -28.32
C ARG A 374 -0.66 11.82 -28.67
N ARG A 375 -1.81 11.59 -29.32
CA ARG A 375 -2.08 10.29 -29.95
C ARG A 375 -1.01 10.07 -31.01
N ARG A 376 -0.18 9.05 -30.84
CA ARG A 376 0.60 8.56 -31.97
C ARG A 376 -0.38 7.82 -32.88
N SER A 377 -0.56 8.31 -34.11
CA SER A 377 -1.14 7.50 -35.20
C SER A 377 -0.27 6.25 -35.35
N ASN A 378 -0.88 5.08 -35.16
CA ASN A 378 -0.26 3.79 -35.49
C ASN A 378 0.16 3.76 -36.94
#